data_3dfec6deff28d3b32ec0546f6c9b955a
#
_entry.id   3dfec6deff28d3b32ec0546f6c9b955a
#
_cell.length_a   1.000
_cell.length_b   1.000
_cell.length_c   1.000
_cell.angle_alpha   90.00
_cell.angle_beta   90.00
_cell.angle_gamma   90.00
#
_symmetry.space_group_name_H-M   'P 1'
#
loop_
_entity.id
_entity.type
_entity.pdbx_description
1 polymer ?
#
loop_
_entity_poly.entity_id
_entity_poly.type
_entity_poly.pdbx_seq_one_letter_code
_entity_poly.pdbx_strand_id
1 'polypeptide(L)'
;DDDDGYTKGYFDDAFKDMTKESANRQTVPGVQTPAPHVNKVSTPCVGWLVALGGEHIGTDFRLKVGKNFIGRSPKMDIALTEDKSVSRERHAIVVYDPKSNMYLIQPGDSSSLAYHNNNLLLTPEKLEAYDMITVGDVNLLFMPLCSAKFSWGSVLDELKKKHE
;
A
#
# COMPACT_ATOMS: atom_id res chain seq x y z
N ASP A 1 -31.75 4.26 -0.93
CA ASP A 1 -31.85 2.91 -0.41
C ASP A 1 -31.37 1.84 -1.40
N ASP A 2 -31.62 2.04 -2.71
CA ASP A 2 -31.15 1.09 -3.71
C ASP A 2 -29.63 1.17 -3.95
N ASP A 3 -29.03 2.31 -3.70
CA ASP A 3 -27.57 2.48 -3.82
C ASP A 3 -26.81 1.72 -2.72
N ASP A 4 -27.39 1.62 -1.54
CA ASP A 4 -26.76 0.92 -0.44
C ASP A 4 -26.69 -0.58 -0.69
N GLY A 5 -27.66 -1.13 -1.39
CA GLY A 5 -27.68 -2.56 -1.72
C GLY A 5 -26.60 -2.97 -2.71
N TYR A 6 -26.25 -2.10 -3.62
CA TYR A 6 -25.27 -2.40 -4.66
C TYR A 6 -23.83 -2.39 -4.11
N THR A 7 -23.51 -1.40 -3.30
CA THR A 7 -22.19 -1.30 -2.69
C THR A 7 -21.97 -2.39 -1.65
N LYS A 8 -23.03 -2.72 -0.92
CA LYS A 8 -22.98 -3.74 0.12
C LYS A 8 -22.71 -5.13 -0.45
N GLY A 9 -23.31 -5.47 -1.60
CA GLY A 9 -23.08 -6.77 -2.22
C GLY A 9 -21.65 -6.97 -2.69
N TYR A 10 -21.02 -5.92 -3.22
CA TYR A 10 -19.65 -5.99 -3.69
C TYR A 10 -18.67 -6.25 -2.54
N PHE A 11 -18.81 -5.51 -1.44
CA PHE A 11 -17.94 -5.69 -0.30
C PHE A 11 -18.19 -6.99 0.44
N ASP A 12 -19.45 -7.42 0.55
CA ASP A 12 -19.78 -8.68 1.20
C ASP A 12 -19.14 -9.87 0.49
N ASP A 13 -19.17 -9.87 -0.86
CA ASP A 13 -18.56 -10.94 -1.64
C ASP A 13 -17.04 -10.94 -1.50
N ALA A 14 -16.42 -9.76 -1.48
CA ALA A 14 -14.97 -9.63 -1.28
C ALA A 14 -14.56 -10.15 0.10
N PHE A 15 -15.32 -9.82 1.15
CA PHE A 15 -15.06 -10.32 2.50
C PHE A 15 -15.28 -11.81 2.64
N LYS A 16 -16.28 -12.37 1.96
CA LYS A 16 -16.53 -13.80 1.98
C LYS A 16 -15.38 -14.58 1.35
N ASP A 17 -14.83 -14.08 0.26
CA ASP A 17 -13.70 -14.74 -0.39
C ASP A 17 -12.45 -14.69 0.49
N MET A 18 -12.21 -13.59 1.17
CA MET A 18 -11.09 -13.47 2.11
C MET A 18 -11.24 -14.44 3.29
N THR A 19 -12.44 -14.59 3.84
CA THR A 19 -12.68 -15.54 4.93
C THR A 19 -12.58 -16.99 4.47
N LYS A 20 -12.99 -17.28 3.26
CA LYS A 20 -12.85 -18.63 2.70
C LYS A 20 -11.39 -19.03 2.51
N GLU A 21 -10.56 -18.11 2.03
CA GLU A 21 -9.13 -18.38 1.91
C GLU A 21 -8.47 -18.63 3.26
N SER A 22 -8.84 -17.85 4.26
CA SER A 22 -8.33 -18.06 5.61
C SER A 22 -8.77 -19.40 6.19
N ALA A 23 -10.03 -19.78 5.97
CA ALA A 23 -10.54 -21.05 6.43
C ALA A 23 -9.87 -22.25 5.72
N ASN A 24 -9.63 -22.12 4.40
CA ASN A 24 -8.96 -23.17 3.64
C ASN A 24 -7.49 -23.34 4.08
N ARG A 25 -6.82 -22.28 4.44
CA ARG A 25 -5.45 -22.35 4.94
C ARG A 25 -5.36 -23.08 6.28
N GLN A 26 -6.42 -23.00 7.07
CA GLN A 26 -6.47 -23.68 8.37
C GLN A 26 -6.82 -25.16 8.27
N THR A 27 -7.44 -25.58 7.18
CA THR A 27 -7.98 -26.93 7.05
C THR A 27 -7.19 -27.84 6.13
N VAL A 28 -6.10 -27.37 5.52
CA VAL A 28 -5.27 -28.23 4.66
C VAL A 28 -4.28 -29.02 5.53
N PRO A 29 -4.50 -30.34 5.67
CA PRO A 29 -3.58 -31.14 6.49
C PRO A 29 -2.24 -31.30 5.78
N GLY A 30 -1.16 -31.10 6.51
CA GLY A 30 0.17 -31.28 5.99
C GLY A 30 0.83 -30.01 5.44
N VAL A 31 0.10 -28.92 5.31
CA VAL A 31 0.73 -27.62 5.13
C VAL A 31 0.95 -27.05 6.52
N GLN A 32 2.19 -27.11 6.95
CA GLN A 32 2.56 -26.30 8.09
C GLN A 32 2.30 -24.86 7.72
N THR A 33 1.14 -24.36 8.11
CA THR A 33 1.00 -22.92 8.17
C THR A 33 2.18 -22.43 8.98
N PRO A 34 3.06 -21.61 8.41
CA PRO A 34 4.06 -20.99 9.24
C PRO A 34 3.32 -20.35 10.40
N ALA A 35 3.77 -20.62 11.61
CA ALA A 35 3.26 -19.95 12.79
C ALA A 35 3.10 -18.48 12.45
N PRO A 36 2.01 -17.84 12.88
CA PRO A 36 1.82 -16.42 12.58
C PRO A 36 3.12 -15.71 12.89
N HIS A 37 3.65 -15.04 11.88
CA HIS A 37 4.96 -14.40 11.96
C HIS A 37 4.93 -13.20 12.88
N VAL A 38 4.43 -13.40 14.08
CA VAL A 38 4.30 -12.34 15.08
C VAL A 38 5.67 -11.87 15.53
N ASN A 39 6.69 -12.69 15.31
CA ASN A 39 8.02 -12.41 15.82
C ASN A 39 9.01 -11.91 14.78
N LYS A 40 8.65 -11.94 13.50
CA LYS A 40 9.46 -11.25 12.52
C LYS A 40 8.99 -9.82 12.47
N VAL A 41 9.83 -8.95 12.99
CA VAL A 41 9.65 -7.53 12.75
C VAL A 41 9.84 -7.33 11.26
N SER A 42 8.77 -7.60 10.51
CA SER A 42 8.70 -7.08 9.17
C SER A 42 8.74 -5.57 9.30
N THR A 43 9.24 -4.92 8.28
CA THR A 43 9.23 -3.47 8.20
C THR A 43 7.82 -2.97 8.59
N PRO A 44 7.71 -2.08 9.57
CA PRO A 44 6.39 -1.65 10.01
C PRO A 44 5.63 -0.91 8.92
N CYS A 45 4.31 -1.07 8.93
CA CYS A 45 3.42 -0.36 8.02
C CYS A 45 3.44 1.13 8.35
N VAL A 46 3.67 1.96 7.35
CA VAL A 46 3.66 3.42 7.55
C VAL A 46 2.56 4.11 6.76
N GLY A 47 1.74 3.36 6.07
CA GLY A 47 0.64 3.90 5.28
C GLY A 47 0.22 2.95 4.19
N TRP A 48 -0.65 3.45 3.30
CA TRP A 48 -1.21 2.66 2.22
C TRP A 48 -1.42 3.50 0.97
N LEU A 49 -1.34 2.81 -0.17
CA LEU A 49 -1.90 3.31 -1.42
C LEU A 49 -3.12 2.46 -1.74
N VAL A 50 -4.23 3.09 -2.02
CA VAL A 50 -5.48 2.39 -2.35
C VAL A 50 -5.81 2.63 -3.82
N ALA A 51 -5.95 1.55 -4.59
CA ALA A 51 -6.27 1.66 -6.01
C ALA A 51 -7.74 2.06 -6.19
N LEU A 52 -7.97 3.14 -6.92
CA LEU A 52 -9.31 3.64 -7.19
C LEU A 52 -9.79 3.28 -8.59
N GLY A 53 -9.03 2.52 -9.34
CA GLY A 53 -9.41 2.10 -10.68
C GLY A 53 -8.47 1.02 -11.19
N GLY A 54 -8.78 0.49 -12.40
CA GLY A 54 -7.96 -0.54 -13.02
C GLY A 54 -8.29 -1.93 -12.49
N GLU A 55 -7.39 -2.87 -12.80
CA GLU A 55 -7.57 -4.28 -12.44
C GLU A 55 -7.58 -4.52 -10.92
N HIS A 56 -6.99 -3.61 -10.16
CA HIS A 56 -6.84 -3.76 -8.72
C HIS A 56 -7.73 -2.82 -7.91
N ILE A 57 -8.82 -2.34 -8.50
CA ILE A 57 -9.71 -1.39 -7.82
C ILE A 57 -10.10 -1.89 -6.42
N GLY A 58 -9.95 -1.03 -5.42
CA GLY A 58 -10.27 -1.35 -4.03
C GLY A 58 -9.16 -2.04 -3.27
N THR A 59 -8.09 -2.45 -3.94
CA THR A 59 -6.93 -3.08 -3.28
C THR A 59 -6.08 -2.03 -2.60
N ASP A 60 -5.66 -2.32 -1.38
CA ASP A 60 -4.70 -1.48 -0.67
C ASP A 60 -3.32 -2.10 -0.74
N PHE A 61 -2.33 -1.25 -0.92
CA PHE A 61 -0.93 -1.63 -0.97
C PHE A 61 -0.20 -0.98 0.20
N ARG A 62 0.40 -1.82 1.02
CA ARG A 62 1.06 -1.38 2.22
C ARG A 62 2.37 -0.66 1.91
N LEU A 63 2.60 0.46 2.60
CA LEU A 63 3.85 1.21 2.51
C LEU A 63 4.76 0.90 3.68
N LYS A 64 6.05 0.89 3.43
CA LYS A 64 7.09 0.63 4.42
C LYS A 64 8.06 1.81 4.49
N VAL A 65 8.90 1.82 5.52
CA VAL A 65 9.98 2.79 5.66
C VAL A 65 10.92 2.69 4.46
N GLY A 66 11.35 3.82 3.96
CA GLY A 66 12.24 3.89 2.81
C GLY A 66 11.49 3.97 1.49
N LYS A 67 12.04 3.37 0.47
CA LYS A 67 11.51 3.47 -0.89
C LYS A 67 10.53 2.35 -1.18
N ASN A 68 9.38 2.71 -1.73
CA ASN A 68 8.35 1.77 -2.19
C ASN A 68 8.20 1.95 -3.69
N PHE A 69 8.59 0.94 -4.44
CA PHE A 69 8.61 1.00 -5.90
C PHE A 69 7.25 0.58 -6.47
N ILE A 70 6.70 1.43 -7.32
CA ILE A 70 5.43 1.17 -8.01
C ILE A 70 5.72 0.70 -9.42
N GLY A 71 5.15 -0.42 -9.82
CA GLY A 71 5.29 -0.93 -11.17
C GLY A 71 4.41 -2.12 -11.42
N ARG A 72 4.46 -2.64 -12.63
CA ARG A 72 3.65 -3.79 -13.03
C ARG A 72 4.28 -5.13 -12.64
N SER A 73 5.59 -5.19 -12.50
CA SER A 73 6.29 -6.42 -12.15
C SER A 73 5.90 -6.90 -10.75
N PRO A 74 5.70 -8.22 -10.55
CA PRO A 74 5.44 -8.77 -9.22
C PRO A 74 6.55 -8.49 -8.20
N LYS A 75 7.72 -8.08 -8.66
CA LYS A 75 8.85 -7.75 -7.78
C LYS A 75 8.72 -6.38 -7.13
N MET A 76 7.81 -5.55 -7.62
CA MET A 76 7.62 -4.21 -7.07
C MET A 76 6.91 -4.27 -5.74
N ASP A 77 7.18 -3.30 -4.86
CA ASP A 77 6.50 -3.20 -3.57
C ASP A 77 5.00 -2.95 -3.76
N ILE A 78 4.68 -2.07 -4.68
CA ILE A 78 3.29 -1.84 -5.09
C ILE A 78 3.19 -2.40 -6.51
N ALA A 79 2.79 -3.66 -6.60
CA ALA A 79 2.76 -4.41 -7.84
C ALA A 79 1.38 -4.33 -8.48
N LEU A 80 1.25 -3.47 -9.49
CA LEU A 80 0.02 -3.32 -10.26
C LEU A 80 0.06 -4.32 -11.43
N THR A 81 0.10 -5.59 -11.09
CA THR A 81 0.21 -6.68 -12.08
C THR A 81 -0.95 -6.65 -13.06
N GLU A 82 -0.66 -7.03 -14.29
CA GLU A 82 -1.62 -7.10 -15.39
C GLU A 82 -2.12 -5.76 -15.90
N ASP A 83 -1.74 -4.65 -15.31
CA ASP A 83 -2.12 -3.34 -15.80
C ASP A 83 -1.05 -2.85 -16.79
N LYS A 84 -1.39 -2.95 -18.08
CA LYS A 84 -0.45 -2.65 -19.16
C LYS A 84 -0.13 -1.17 -19.29
N SER A 85 -0.93 -0.30 -18.70
CA SER A 85 -0.66 1.15 -18.72
C SER A 85 0.45 1.54 -17.76
N VAL A 86 0.81 0.67 -16.82
CA VAL A 86 1.83 0.90 -15.82
C VAL A 86 3.16 0.34 -16.32
N SER A 87 4.25 1.09 -16.17
CA SER A 87 5.58 0.62 -16.51
C SER A 87 5.94 -0.62 -15.72
N ARG A 88 6.68 -1.51 -16.35
CA ARG A 88 7.03 -2.79 -15.75
C ARG A 88 7.76 -2.61 -14.43
N GLU A 89 8.73 -1.70 -14.37
CA GLU A 89 9.48 -1.44 -13.16
C GLU A 89 9.58 0.05 -12.89
N ARG A 90 9.49 0.41 -11.63
CA ARG A 90 9.79 1.77 -11.14
C ARG A 90 9.11 2.89 -11.94
N HIS A 91 7.80 2.76 -12.10
CA HIS A 91 7.01 3.83 -12.71
C HIS A 91 7.03 5.09 -11.83
N ALA A 92 6.91 4.90 -10.53
CA ALA A 92 7.03 5.96 -9.52
C ALA A 92 7.50 5.34 -8.21
N ILE A 93 7.93 6.18 -7.28
CA ILE A 93 8.48 5.73 -6.01
C ILE A 93 7.89 6.56 -4.87
N VAL A 94 7.28 5.88 -3.90
CA VAL A 94 6.83 6.53 -2.67
C VAL A 94 7.91 6.32 -1.60
N VAL A 95 8.32 7.39 -0.97
CA VAL A 95 9.37 7.36 0.04
C VAL A 95 8.82 7.83 1.37
N TYR A 96 9.08 7.08 2.43
CA TYR A 96 8.82 7.54 3.77
C TYR A 96 10.14 7.65 4.53
N ASP A 97 10.43 8.86 5.04
CA ASP A 97 11.59 9.11 5.88
C ASP A 97 11.15 9.25 7.33
N PRO A 98 11.47 8.25 8.19
CA PRO A 98 11.06 8.31 9.59
C PRO A 98 11.75 9.40 10.39
N LYS A 99 12.92 9.83 9.94
CA LYS A 99 13.69 10.87 10.64
C LYS A 99 12.99 12.22 10.57
N SER A 100 12.48 12.57 9.40
CA SER A 100 11.73 13.81 9.21
C SER A 100 10.22 13.62 9.29
N ASN A 101 9.74 12.38 9.43
CA ASN A 101 8.33 12.01 9.41
C ASN A 101 7.64 12.57 8.16
N MET A 102 8.24 12.32 7.00
CA MET A 102 7.83 12.90 5.74
C MET A 102 7.62 11.82 4.69
N TYR A 103 6.53 11.96 3.93
CA TYR A 103 6.25 11.12 2.77
C TYR A 103 6.48 11.92 1.50
N LEU A 104 7.13 11.29 0.53
CA LEU A 104 7.42 11.90 -0.76
C LEU A 104 6.98 10.97 -1.88
N ILE A 105 6.57 11.57 -2.99
CA ILE A 105 6.40 10.87 -4.26
C ILE A 105 7.44 11.41 -5.23
N GLN A 106 8.12 10.50 -5.92
CA GLN A 106 9.12 10.90 -6.91
C GLN A 106 8.94 10.08 -8.18
N PRO A 107 9.34 10.63 -9.33
CA PRO A 107 9.28 9.88 -10.57
C PRO A 107 10.26 8.70 -10.50
N GLY A 108 9.92 7.63 -11.21
CA GLY A 108 10.78 6.46 -11.28
C GLY A 108 11.79 6.56 -12.41
N ASP A 109 12.48 5.45 -12.64
CA ASP A 109 13.52 5.38 -13.67
C ASP A 109 12.94 5.14 -15.07
N SER A 110 11.65 4.84 -15.16
CA SER A 110 11.03 4.56 -16.44
C SER A 110 10.81 5.84 -17.25
N SER A 111 10.59 5.69 -18.54
CA SER A 111 10.24 6.80 -19.42
C SER A 111 8.78 7.23 -19.26
N SER A 112 8.00 6.49 -18.49
CA SER A 112 6.58 6.78 -18.29
C SER A 112 6.39 7.89 -17.28
N LEU A 113 5.38 8.71 -17.53
CA LEU A 113 5.08 9.85 -16.67
C LEU A 113 4.16 9.44 -15.51
N ALA A 114 4.29 10.14 -14.41
CA ALA A 114 3.41 10.00 -13.26
C ALA A 114 2.84 11.37 -12.89
N TYR A 115 1.75 11.37 -12.15
CA TYR A 115 1.06 12.61 -11.79
C TYR A 115 0.76 12.61 -10.30
N HIS A 116 0.86 13.78 -9.70
CA HIS A 116 0.52 14.01 -8.30
C HIS A 116 -0.59 15.05 -8.26
N ASN A 117 -1.78 14.66 -7.81
CA ASN A 117 -2.98 15.50 -7.82
C ASN A 117 -3.21 16.15 -9.19
N ASN A 118 -3.10 15.32 -10.24
CA ASN A 118 -3.26 15.68 -11.65
C ASN A 118 -2.18 16.60 -12.20
N ASN A 119 -1.12 16.88 -11.44
CA ASN A 119 0.00 17.67 -11.90
C ASN A 119 1.16 16.75 -12.27
N LEU A 120 1.80 17.04 -13.39
CA LEU A 120 2.94 16.26 -13.86
C LEU A 120 4.04 16.23 -12.81
N LEU A 121 4.48 15.01 -12.47
CA LEU A 121 5.52 14.79 -11.48
C LEU A 121 6.88 14.77 -12.16
N LEU A 122 7.68 15.81 -11.96
CA LEU A 122 9.02 15.92 -12.56
C LEU A 122 10.13 15.74 -11.53
N THR A 123 9.87 16.13 -10.28
CA THR A 123 10.83 16.05 -9.18
C THR A 123 10.11 15.52 -7.94
N PRO A 124 10.83 15.11 -6.90
CA PRO A 124 10.18 14.68 -5.67
C PRO A 124 9.27 15.75 -5.08
N GLU A 125 8.07 15.32 -4.64
CA GLU A 125 7.07 16.21 -4.05
C GLU A 125 6.54 15.59 -2.77
N LYS A 126 6.22 16.43 -1.79
CA LYS A 126 5.70 15.98 -0.52
C LYS A 126 4.27 15.45 -0.68
N LEU A 127 4.01 14.30 -0.04
CA LEU A 127 2.69 13.69 0.00
C LEU A 127 1.96 14.04 1.28
N GLU A 128 0.68 14.33 1.15
CA GLU A 128 -0.22 14.55 2.27
C GLU A 128 -1.41 13.61 2.17
N ALA A 129 -2.13 13.44 3.28
CA ALA A 129 -3.28 12.55 3.33
C ALA A 129 -4.28 12.86 2.22
N TYR A 130 -4.79 11.83 1.59
CA TYR A 130 -5.76 11.89 0.48
C TYR A 130 -5.20 12.43 -0.83
N ASP A 131 -3.88 12.59 -0.93
CA ASP A 131 -3.28 12.93 -2.21
C ASP A 131 -3.45 11.78 -3.21
N MET A 132 -3.56 12.15 -4.49
CA MET A 132 -3.76 11.21 -5.57
C MET A 132 -2.48 11.07 -6.38
N ILE A 133 -2.07 9.83 -6.58
CA ILE A 133 -0.94 9.50 -7.46
C ILE A 133 -1.51 8.77 -8.67
N THR A 134 -1.16 9.23 -9.87
CA THR A 134 -1.60 8.58 -11.10
C THR A 134 -0.41 7.99 -11.82
N VAL A 135 -0.45 6.68 -12.05
CA VAL A 135 0.54 5.94 -12.84
C VAL A 135 -0.22 5.20 -13.95
N GLY A 136 0.11 5.52 -15.21
CA GLY A 136 -0.68 5.02 -16.33
C GLY A 136 -2.14 5.44 -16.18
N ASP A 137 -3.04 4.49 -16.28
CA ASP A 137 -4.48 4.73 -16.12
C ASP A 137 -4.97 4.48 -14.68
N VAL A 138 -4.06 4.26 -13.74
CA VAL A 138 -4.41 3.89 -12.37
C VAL A 138 -4.26 5.08 -11.45
N ASN A 139 -5.31 5.37 -10.71
CA ASN A 139 -5.28 6.37 -9.63
C ASN A 139 -5.10 5.66 -8.29
N LEU A 140 -4.12 6.11 -7.53
CA LEU A 140 -3.80 5.57 -6.22
C LEU A 140 -3.99 6.64 -5.16
N LEU A 141 -4.83 6.37 -4.18
CA LEU A 141 -5.08 7.29 -3.08
C LEU A 141 -4.05 7.05 -1.97
N PHE A 142 -3.40 8.11 -1.53
CA PHE A 142 -2.39 8.01 -0.48
C PHE A 142 -3.00 8.21 0.90
N MET A 143 -2.73 7.25 1.81
CA MET A 143 -3.20 7.30 3.20
C MET A 143 -2.02 7.06 4.14
N PRO A 144 -1.53 8.10 4.83
CA PRO A 144 -0.45 7.93 5.80
C PRO A 144 -0.97 7.38 7.12
N LEU A 145 -0.15 6.54 7.76
CA LEU A 145 -0.40 6.11 9.13
C LEU A 145 0.31 7.04 10.12
N CYS A 146 1.53 7.45 9.79
CA CYS A 146 2.36 8.25 10.68
C CYS A 146 2.07 9.73 10.51
N SER A 147 2.03 10.44 11.63
CA SER A 147 1.75 11.87 11.66
C SER A 147 2.25 12.43 12.99
N ALA A 148 1.89 13.70 13.29
CA ALA A 148 2.14 14.26 14.59
C ALA A 148 1.42 13.49 15.71
N LYS A 149 0.36 12.76 15.36
CA LYS A 149 -0.44 11.99 16.33
C LYS A 149 0.07 10.57 16.56
N PHE A 150 0.85 10.03 15.65
CA PHE A 150 1.32 8.65 15.73
C PHE A 150 2.69 8.50 15.09
N SER A 151 3.57 7.76 15.77
CA SER A 151 4.84 7.33 15.18
C SER A 151 5.21 5.97 15.74
N TRP A 152 5.87 5.16 14.92
CA TRP A 152 6.37 3.86 15.37
C TRP A 152 7.45 4.00 16.42
N GLY A 153 8.22 5.09 16.39
CA GLY A 153 9.26 5.36 17.40
C GLY A 153 8.66 5.41 18.80
N SER A 154 7.53 6.09 18.96
CA SER A 154 6.86 6.19 20.25
C SER A 154 6.38 4.83 20.75
N VAL A 155 5.80 4.02 19.86
CA VAL A 155 5.30 2.68 20.23
C VAL A 155 6.46 1.78 20.62
N LEU A 156 7.54 1.79 19.84
CA LEU A 156 8.69 0.94 20.11
C LEU A 156 9.38 1.34 21.41
N ASP A 157 9.42 2.62 21.72
CA ASP A 157 9.98 3.11 22.99
C ASP A 157 9.15 2.64 24.17
N GLU A 158 7.82 2.67 24.06
CA GLU A 158 6.92 2.18 25.11
C GLU A 158 7.09 0.68 25.32
N LEU A 159 7.23 -0.09 24.25
CA LEU A 159 7.43 -1.52 24.34
C LEU A 159 8.76 -1.86 25.01
N LYS A 160 9.80 -1.11 24.73
CA LYS A 160 11.10 -1.28 25.40
C LYS A 160 10.99 -1.02 26.90
N LYS A 161 10.26 0.00 27.31
CA LYS A 161 10.07 0.32 28.73
C LYS A 161 9.32 -0.79 29.48
N LYS A 162 8.39 -1.48 28.82
CA LYS A 162 7.64 -2.57 29.45
C LYS A 162 8.46 -3.84 29.63
N HIS A 163 9.55 -3.98 28.87
CA HIS A 163 10.41 -5.16 28.95
C HIS A 163 11.69 -4.95 29.76
N GLU A 164 11.83 -3.79 30.36
CA GLU A 164 12.91 -3.53 31.30
C GLU A 164 12.50 -3.95 32.74
#